data_baf8b98361156124ed6aeb57e4ea4c9e
#
_entry.id   baf8b98361156124ed6aeb57e4ea4c9e
#
_cell.length_a   1.000
_cell.length_b   1.000
_cell.length_c   1.000
_cell.angle_alpha   90.00
_cell.angle_beta   90.00
_cell.angle_gamma   90.00
#
_symmetry.space_group_name_H-M   'P 1'
#
loop_
_entity.id
_entity.type
_entity.pdbx_description
1 polymer ?
#
loop_
_entity_poly.entity_id
_entity_poly.type
_entity_poly.pdbx_seq_one_letter_code
_entity_poly.pdbx_strand_id
1 'polypeptide(L)'
;MIAEEIGDAYGSMVISGIEEYLRKNNYFFLTVIHRHDPKLLQTYAQMLLTRGVEGFITTDTSLTEKLALPTVAVAGHQRVEGLTNIILDHTRAARLALEHLRDLGHEEIAFIRGQTMSSDSTVRWNAICEVAQQLGIRIRPELTIQLEGFDSTPGIGYSFTKRLLARKQPFTALFAYNDIAAIGAIWAVREAGLRVPEVVSIVGFDDVAGAAYANPGLTTVRQPLVKMGQIAAQTVVDLIEGRGEYVPEIAIEPEFVVRQSTGPAAVRHSRSVKAASPHLQAGYLAK
;
A
#
# COMPACT_ATOMS: atom_id res chain seq x y z
N MET A 1 7.34 -16.06 -15.75
CA MET A 1 7.19 -14.92 -14.85
C MET A 1 8.22 -15.02 -13.73
N ILE A 2 8.79 -13.90 -13.34
CA ILE A 2 9.72 -13.78 -12.21
C ILE A 2 9.05 -12.88 -11.17
N ALA A 3 8.80 -13.38 -9.98
CA ALA A 3 8.11 -12.65 -8.92
C ALA A 3 8.96 -12.58 -7.65
N GLU A 4 8.78 -11.49 -6.90
CA GLU A 4 9.35 -11.38 -5.57
C GLU A 4 8.67 -12.37 -4.62
N GLU A 5 7.35 -12.34 -4.55
CA GLU A 5 6.49 -13.24 -3.79
C GLU A 5 5.16 -13.48 -4.52
N ILE A 6 4.47 -14.58 -4.23
CA ILE A 6 3.15 -14.91 -4.79
C ILE A 6 2.16 -15.39 -3.72
N GLY A 7 2.59 -15.46 -2.47
CA GLY A 7 1.77 -15.95 -1.36
C GLY A 7 0.77 -14.93 -0.81
N ASP A 8 0.88 -13.69 -1.22
CA ASP A 8 0.01 -12.61 -0.80
C ASP A 8 -1.18 -12.38 -1.77
N ALA A 9 -2.14 -11.59 -1.31
CA ALA A 9 -3.33 -11.29 -2.12
C ALA A 9 -3.00 -10.41 -3.34
N TYR A 10 -2.01 -9.50 -3.22
CA TYR A 10 -1.55 -8.63 -4.31
C TYR A 10 -1.00 -9.45 -5.47
N GLY A 11 0.02 -10.26 -5.21
CA GLY A 11 0.66 -11.11 -6.21
C GLY A 11 -0.33 -12.07 -6.86
N SER A 12 -1.21 -12.69 -6.07
CA SER A 12 -2.24 -13.61 -6.56
C SER A 12 -3.21 -12.94 -7.56
N MET A 13 -3.61 -11.71 -7.32
CA MET A 13 -4.51 -10.96 -8.23
C MET A 13 -3.81 -10.59 -9.54
N VAL A 14 -2.56 -10.14 -9.50
CA VAL A 14 -1.76 -9.85 -10.71
C VAL A 14 -1.58 -11.13 -11.54
N ILE A 15 -1.21 -12.24 -10.89
CA ILE A 15 -1.04 -13.55 -11.54
C ILE A 15 -2.34 -14.01 -12.20
N SER A 16 -3.48 -13.83 -11.55
CA SER A 16 -4.78 -14.19 -12.12
C SER A 16 -5.05 -13.44 -13.43
N GLY A 17 -4.70 -12.17 -13.50
CA GLY A 17 -4.83 -11.39 -14.73
C GLY A 17 -3.89 -11.86 -15.84
N ILE A 18 -2.64 -12.17 -15.49
CA ILE A 18 -1.65 -12.72 -16.41
C ILE A 18 -2.13 -14.07 -16.98
N GLU A 19 -2.56 -14.98 -16.10
CA GLU A 19 -3.05 -16.32 -16.46
C GLU A 19 -4.24 -16.22 -17.43
N GLU A 20 -5.24 -15.40 -17.07
CA GLU A 20 -6.44 -15.25 -17.86
C GLU A 20 -6.13 -14.82 -19.30
N TYR A 21 -5.24 -13.84 -19.49
CA TYR A 21 -4.86 -13.36 -20.81
C TYR A 21 -4.05 -14.40 -21.59
N LEU A 22 -3.01 -14.98 -20.97
CA LEU A 22 -2.12 -15.94 -21.62
C LEU A 22 -2.87 -17.20 -22.04
N ARG A 23 -3.72 -17.75 -21.18
CA ARG A 23 -4.55 -18.93 -21.50
C ARG A 23 -5.49 -18.68 -22.69
N LYS A 24 -6.12 -17.49 -22.77
CA LYS A 24 -6.99 -17.11 -23.91
C LYS A 24 -6.24 -17.00 -25.23
N ASN A 25 -4.94 -16.72 -25.17
CA ASN A 25 -4.08 -16.54 -26.35
C ASN A 25 -3.16 -17.75 -26.61
N ASN A 26 -3.45 -18.92 -26.02
CA ASN A 26 -2.69 -20.17 -26.18
C ASN A 26 -1.23 -20.08 -25.71
N TYR A 27 -0.93 -19.19 -24.78
CA TYR A 27 0.32 -19.16 -24.03
C TYR A 27 0.13 -19.82 -22.67
N PHE A 28 1.20 -20.40 -22.16
CA PHE A 28 1.30 -20.76 -20.75
C PHE A 28 2.57 -20.14 -20.16
N PHE A 29 2.67 -20.07 -18.83
CA PHE A 29 3.82 -19.46 -18.20
C PHE A 29 4.40 -20.31 -17.06
N LEU A 30 5.70 -20.14 -16.84
CA LEU A 30 6.42 -20.68 -15.71
C LEU A 30 6.64 -19.57 -14.70
N THR A 31 6.43 -19.85 -13.42
CA THR A 31 6.69 -18.90 -12.34
C THR A 31 7.87 -19.31 -11.49
N VAL A 32 8.77 -18.37 -11.22
CA VAL A 32 9.87 -18.50 -10.27
C VAL A 32 9.82 -17.35 -9.27
N ILE A 33 10.26 -17.60 -8.03
CA ILE A 33 10.15 -16.66 -6.92
C ILE A 33 11.55 -16.41 -6.36
N HIS A 34 12.02 -15.16 -6.38
CA HIS A 34 13.38 -14.84 -5.96
C HIS A 34 13.49 -14.35 -4.50
N ARG A 35 12.41 -14.03 -3.81
CA ARG A 35 12.37 -13.67 -2.38
C ARG A 35 13.45 -12.65 -1.97
N HIS A 36 13.59 -11.56 -2.72
CA HIS A 36 14.61 -10.51 -2.54
C HIS A 36 16.07 -10.98 -2.71
N ASP A 37 16.33 -12.19 -3.22
CA ASP A 37 17.68 -12.65 -3.50
C ASP A 37 18.12 -12.29 -4.93
N PRO A 38 19.04 -11.33 -5.10
CA PRO A 38 19.48 -10.89 -6.43
C PRO A 38 20.22 -12.00 -7.21
N LYS A 39 20.81 -13.00 -6.52
CA LYS A 39 21.49 -14.14 -7.18
C LYS A 39 20.46 -15.08 -7.80
N LEU A 40 19.31 -15.28 -7.11
CA LEU A 40 18.22 -16.08 -7.66
C LEU A 40 17.59 -15.40 -8.86
N LEU A 41 17.44 -14.08 -8.85
CA LEU A 41 16.92 -13.32 -9.99
C LEU A 41 17.74 -13.58 -11.26
N GLN A 42 19.07 -13.49 -11.16
CA GLN A 42 20.00 -13.77 -12.27
C GLN A 42 19.94 -15.25 -12.71
N THR A 43 20.00 -16.17 -11.75
CA THR A 43 19.96 -17.61 -12.00
C THR A 43 18.65 -18.02 -12.67
N TYR A 44 17.52 -17.51 -12.21
CA TYR A 44 16.21 -17.86 -12.75
C TYR A 44 15.99 -17.32 -14.16
N ALA A 45 16.49 -16.12 -14.47
CA ALA A 45 16.43 -15.60 -15.83
C ALA A 45 17.16 -16.55 -16.80
N GLN A 46 18.38 -17.00 -16.46
CA GLN A 46 19.14 -17.96 -17.27
C GLN A 46 18.44 -19.33 -17.36
N MET A 47 17.92 -19.84 -16.25
CA MET A 47 17.19 -21.11 -16.25
C MET A 47 15.95 -21.07 -17.15
N LEU A 48 15.22 -19.98 -17.17
CA LEU A 48 14.03 -19.82 -18.01
C LEU A 48 14.45 -19.75 -19.49
N LEU A 49 15.52 -19.04 -19.83
CA LEU A 49 16.06 -19.00 -21.20
C LEU A 49 16.38 -20.40 -21.72
N THR A 50 17.02 -21.25 -20.91
CA THR A 50 17.33 -22.64 -21.33
C THR A 50 16.09 -23.53 -21.53
N ARG A 51 14.93 -23.07 -21.07
CA ARG A 51 13.63 -23.75 -21.26
C ARG A 51 12.83 -23.20 -22.44
N GLY A 52 13.42 -22.29 -23.21
CA GLY A 52 12.83 -21.78 -24.43
C GLY A 52 11.67 -20.81 -24.20
N VAL A 53 11.67 -20.05 -23.08
CA VAL A 53 10.70 -18.97 -22.90
C VAL A 53 10.94 -17.86 -23.93
N GLU A 54 9.88 -17.17 -24.36
CA GLU A 54 9.92 -16.16 -25.42
C GLU A 54 9.88 -14.74 -24.85
N GLY A 55 9.52 -14.57 -23.56
CA GLY A 55 9.48 -13.29 -22.89
C GLY A 55 9.40 -13.38 -21.37
N PHE A 56 9.52 -12.26 -20.69
CA PHE A 56 9.49 -12.15 -19.25
C PHE A 56 8.40 -11.19 -18.78
N ILE A 57 7.71 -11.58 -17.72
CA ILE A 57 6.93 -10.66 -16.89
C ILE A 57 7.56 -10.70 -15.50
N THR A 58 7.85 -9.53 -14.91
CA THR A 58 8.31 -9.42 -13.53
C THR A 58 7.26 -8.71 -12.68
N THR A 59 7.15 -9.06 -11.40
CA THR A 59 6.23 -8.43 -10.46
C THR A 59 6.96 -8.03 -9.19
N ASP A 60 6.77 -6.78 -8.75
CA ASP A 60 7.43 -6.15 -7.61
C ASP A 60 8.95 -6.42 -7.57
N THR A 61 9.55 -6.41 -8.77
CA THR A 61 10.95 -6.73 -8.98
C THR A 61 11.65 -5.59 -9.69
N SER A 62 12.60 -4.94 -9.02
CA SER A 62 13.41 -3.86 -9.60
C SER A 62 14.53 -4.44 -10.45
N LEU A 63 14.37 -4.40 -11.78
CA LEU A 63 15.43 -4.75 -12.72
C LEU A 63 16.32 -3.53 -12.94
N THR A 64 17.64 -3.71 -12.87
CA THR A 64 18.64 -2.67 -13.15
C THR A 64 19.17 -2.73 -14.57
N GLU A 65 18.91 -3.81 -15.30
CA GLU A 65 19.33 -4.04 -16.67
C GLU A 65 18.28 -4.80 -17.46
N LYS A 66 18.33 -4.68 -18.78
CA LYS A 66 17.45 -5.40 -19.69
C LYS A 66 17.78 -6.89 -19.69
N LEU A 67 16.73 -7.72 -19.64
CA LEU A 67 16.86 -9.15 -19.91
C LEU A 67 16.98 -9.44 -21.42
N ALA A 68 17.42 -10.63 -21.78
CA ALA A 68 17.70 -11.00 -23.18
C ALA A 68 16.46 -11.04 -24.11
N LEU A 69 15.25 -11.11 -23.53
CA LEU A 69 13.98 -11.22 -24.25
C LEU A 69 13.06 -10.05 -23.91
N PRO A 70 11.96 -9.86 -24.68
CA PRO A 70 10.92 -8.91 -24.34
C PRO A 70 10.52 -9.02 -22.87
N THR A 71 10.54 -7.89 -22.15
CA THR A 71 10.31 -7.87 -20.70
C THR A 71 9.33 -6.78 -20.32
N VAL A 72 8.34 -7.14 -19.52
CA VAL A 72 7.35 -6.23 -18.92
C VAL A 72 7.41 -6.37 -17.41
N ALA A 73 7.53 -5.25 -16.69
CA ALA A 73 7.50 -5.23 -15.23
C ALA A 73 6.17 -4.67 -14.73
N VAL A 74 5.58 -5.31 -13.74
CA VAL A 74 4.47 -4.77 -12.95
C VAL A 74 5.07 -4.25 -11.64
N ALA A 75 4.89 -2.97 -11.36
CA ALA A 75 5.44 -2.27 -10.21
C ALA A 75 7.00 -2.34 -10.11
N GLY A 76 7.69 -2.34 -11.25
CA GLY A 76 9.17 -2.39 -11.28
C GLY A 76 9.85 -1.05 -10.96
N HIS A 77 9.23 0.05 -11.34
CA HIS A 77 9.62 1.46 -11.13
C HIS A 77 11.02 1.90 -11.64
N GLN A 78 11.84 0.97 -12.13
CA GLN A 78 13.15 1.31 -12.71
C GLN A 78 13.01 1.60 -14.21
N ARG A 79 13.57 2.71 -14.66
CA ARG A 79 13.64 3.02 -16.08
C ARG A 79 14.82 2.29 -16.70
N VAL A 80 14.54 1.21 -17.40
CA VAL A 80 15.50 0.42 -18.16
C VAL A 80 15.09 0.46 -19.63
N GLU A 81 16.03 0.81 -20.53
CA GLU A 81 15.74 0.85 -21.96
C GLU A 81 15.28 -0.52 -22.47
N GLY A 82 14.18 -0.54 -23.20
CA GLY A 82 13.60 -1.78 -23.74
C GLY A 82 12.81 -2.62 -22.73
N LEU A 83 12.49 -2.06 -21.55
CA LEU A 83 11.60 -2.66 -20.54
C LEU A 83 10.38 -1.77 -20.36
N THR A 84 9.19 -2.33 -20.50
CA THR A 84 7.92 -1.62 -20.22
C THR A 84 7.53 -1.82 -18.76
N ASN A 85 7.27 -0.73 -18.03
CA ASN A 85 6.72 -0.77 -16.68
C ASN A 85 5.20 -0.54 -16.70
N ILE A 86 4.44 -1.42 -16.08
CA ILE A 86 3.03 -1.21 -15.74
C ILE A 86 2.99 -0.71 -14.30
N ILE A 87 2.63 0.54 -14.08
CA ILE A 87 2.63 1.18 -12.77
C ILE A 87 1.27 1.77 -12.41
N LEU A 88 1.03 1.97 -11.13
CA LEU A 88 -0.12 2.75 -10.67
C LEU A 88 0.24 4.25 -10.67
N ASP A 89 -0.73 5.13 -10.93
CA ASP A 89 -0.58 6.56 -10.62
C ASP A 89 -0.67 6.76 -9.09
N HIS A 90 0.49 6.68 -8.43
CA HIS A 90 0.59 6.85 -6.99
C HIS A 90 0.25 8.27 -6.52
N THR A 91 0.46 9.29 -7.34
CA THR A 91 0.09 10.67 -7.02
C THR A 91 -1.43 10.81 -6.97
N ARG A 92 -2.12 10.27 -7.97
CA ARG A 92 -3.59 10.22 -7.98
C ARG A 92 -4.12 9.41 -6.81
N ALA A 93 -3.53 8.26 -6.53
CA ALA A 93 -3.88 7.38 -5.40
C ALA A 93 -3.77 8.09 -4.04
N ALA A 94 -2.62 8.74 -3.79
CA ALA A 94 -2.39 9.51 -2.58
C ALA A 94 -3.40 10.67 -2.43
N ARG A 95 -3.69 11.36 -3.55
CA ARG A 95 -4.65 12.46 -3.57
C ARG A 95 -6.05 12.02 -3.15
N LEU A 96 -6.56 10.93 -3.74
CA LEU A 96 -7.87 10.38 -3.40
C LEU A 96 -8.00 10.05 -1.91
N ALA A 97 -6.98 9.40 -1.33
CA ALA A 97 -7.00 9.03 0.09
C ALA A 97 -6.88 10.24 1.02
N LEU A 98 -5.97 11.17 0.73
CA LEU A 98 -5.72 12.32 1.59
C LEU A 98 -6.82 13.39 1.50
N GLU A 99 -7.40 13.63 0.33
CA GLU A 99 -8.57 14.49 0.17
C GLU A 99 -9.76 13.93 0.95
N HIS A 100 -10.04 12.62 0.84
CA HIS A 100 -11.10 11.99 1.62
C HIS A 100 -10.91 12.19 3.14
N LEU A 101 -9.70 11.96 3.67
CA LEU A 101 -9.44 12.16 5.10
C LEU A 101 -9.55 13.63 5.51
N ARG A 102 -9.03 14.55 4.71
CA ARG A 102 -9.14 15.99 4.94
C ARG A 102 -10.61 16.47 4.94
N ASP A 103 -11.39 15.99 3.98
CA ASP A 103 -12.81 16.38 3.84
C ASP A 103 -13.67 15.84 4.99
N LEU A 104 -13.23 14.76 5.65
CA LEU A 104 -13.77 14.28 6.92
C LEU A 104 -13.25 15.04 8.15
N GLY A 105 -12.38 16.04 7.97
CA GLY A 105 -11.86 16.91 9.02
C GLY A 105 -10.65 16.35 9.78
N HIS A 106 -9.95 15.35 9.23
CA HIS A 106 -8.75 14.81 9.86
C HIS A 106 -7.52 15.68 9.60
N GLU A 107 -6.95 16.26 10.67
CA GLU A 107 -5.72 17.06 10.62
C GLU A 107 -4.50 16.27 11.12
N GLU A 108 -4.69 15.40 12.10
CA GLU A 108 -3.65 14.56 12.70
C GLU A 108 -3.77 13.15 12.12
N ILE A 109 -3.01 12.89 11.06
CA ILE A 109 -3.01 11.62 10.33
C ILE A 109 -1.73 10.85 10.65
N ALA A 110 -1.88 9.59 11.05
CA ALA A 110 -0.78 8.67 11.22
C ALA A 110 -0.52 7.89 9.91
N PHE A 111 0.74 7.53 9.67
CA PHE A 111 1.15 6.84 8.46
C PHE A 111 1.94 5.56 8.79
N ILE A 112 1.56 4.46 8.15
CA ILE A 112 2.36 3.23 8.11
C ILE A 112 2.98 3.13 6.71
N ARG A 113 4.30 3.26 6.61
CA ARG A 113 5.06 3.14 5.37
C ARG A 113 5.36 1.68 5.07
N GLY A 114 5.45 1.32 3.80
CA GLY A 114 5.80 -0.03 3.35
C GLY A 114 7.25 -0.41 3.63
N GLN A 115 7.58 -1.68 3.54
CA GLN A 115 8.94 -2.18 3.69
C GLN A 115 9.87 -1.55 2.65
N THR A 116 11.10 -1.24 3.05
CA THR A 116 12.07 -0.54 2.17
C THR A 116 12.52 -1.38 0.96
N MET A 117 12.32 -2.67 1.02
CA MET A 117 12.65 -3.60 -0.06
C MET A 117 11.58 -3.66 -1.16
N SER A 118 10.33 -3.29 -0.88
CA SER A 118 9.28 -3.23 -1.90
C SER A 118 9.55 -2.07 -2.86
N SER A 119 9.45 -2.33 -4.15
CA SER A 119 9.64 -1.33 -5.21
C SER A 119 8.64 -0.18 -5.12
N ASP A 120 7.40 -0.48 -4.74
CA ASP A 120 6.31 0.50 -4.54
C ASP A 120 6.51 1.41 -3.32
N SER A 121 7.22 0.95 -2.29
CA SER A 121 7.27 1.61 -0.98
C SER A 121 7.76 3.05 -1.06
N THR A 122 8.88 3.26 -1.71
CA THR A 122 9.48 4.60 -1.83
C THR A 122 8.65 5.51 -2.74
N VAL A 123 8.18 4.99 -3.86
CA VAL A 123 7.41 5.78 -4.84
C VAL A 123 6.08 6.23 -4.24
N ARG A 124 5.35 5.30 -3.61
CA ARG A 124 4.08 5.59 -2.91
C ARG A 124 4.28 6.59 -1.78
N TRP A 125 5.33 6.43 -0.97
CA TRP A 125 5.61 7.38 0.12
C TRP A 125 5.94 8.78 -0.39
N ASN A 126 6.74 8.90 -1.44
CA ASN A 126 7.06 10.19 -2.04
C ASN A 126 5.80 10.90 -2.58
N ALA A 127 4.92 10.15 -3.24
CA ALA A 127 3.63 10.66 -3.71
C ALA A 127 2.73 11.13 -2.54
N ILE A 128 2.69 10.36 -1.43
CA ILE A 128 1.96 10.77 -0.22
C ILE A 128 2.54 12.07 0.35
N CYS A 129 3.86 12.21 0.44
CA CYS A 129 4.51 13.42 0.95
C CYS A 129 4.22 14.64 0.07
N GLU A 130 4.35 14.49 -1.24
CA GLU A 130 4.07 15.56 -2.19
C GLU A 130 2.62 16.04 -2.10
N VAL A 131 1.66 15.11 -2.15
CA VAL A 131 0.23 15.44 -2.08
C VAL A 131 -0.14 16.01 -0.72
N ALA A 132 0.40 15.49 0.38
CA ALA A 132 0.18 16.04 1.72
C ALA A 132 0.63 17.51 1.79
N GLN A 133 1.79 17.83 1.23
CA GLN A 133 2.28 19.22 1.14
C GLN A 133 1.32 20.10 0.34
N GLN A 134 0.85 19.64 -0.83
CA GLN A 134 -0.10 20.38 -1.67
C GLN A 134 -1.43 20.63 -0.96
N LEU A 135 -1.89 19.70 -0.12
CA LEU A 135 -3.14 19.78 0.63
C LEU A 135 -3.00 20.49 1.99
N GLY A 136 -1.79 20.91 2.38
CA GLY A 136 -1.51 21.49 3.68
C GLY A 136 -1.58 20.51 4.85
N ILE A 137 -1.53 19.20 4.59
CA ILE A 137 -1.51 18.14 5.60
C ILE A 137 -0.09 17.99 6.14
N ARG A 138 0.06 18.14 7.45
CA ARG A 138 1.36 18.01 8.11
C ARG A 138 1.70 16.55 8.36
N ILE A 139 2.75 16.04 7.73
CA ILE A 139 3.33 14.74 8.07
C ILE A 139 4.24 14.90 9.28
N ARG A 140 3.93 14.17 10.37
CA ARG A 140 4.67 14.21 11.62
C ARG A 140 5.51 12.94 11.79
N PRO A 141 6.82 13.04 12.05
CA PRO A 141 7.67 11.86 12.29
C PRO A 141 7.15 10.99 13.45
N GLU A 142 6.57 11.61 14.49
CA GLU A 142 6.01 10.92 15.65
C GLU A 142 4.77 10.08 15.30
N LEU A 143 4.07 10.45 14.23
CA LEU A 143 2.88 9.74 13.69
C LEU A 143 3.21 8.87 12.47
N THR A 144 4.48 8.74 12.13
CA THR A 144 4.94 7.94 10.98
C THR A 144 5.76 6.75 11.46
N ILE A 145 5.48 5.56 10.92
CA ILE A 145 6.22 4.35 11.23
C ILE A 145 6.50 3.55 9.96
N GLN A 146 7.72 3.00 9.86
CA GLN A 146 8.17 2.17 8.74
C GLN A 146 7.95 0.70 9.08
N LEU A 147 7.33 -0.07 8.17
CA LEU A 147 7.30 -1.53 8.27
C LEU A 147 8.69 -2.11 8.05
N GLU A 148 9.03 -3.12 8.82
CA GLU A 148 10.28 -3.85 8.75
C GLU A 148 10.02 -5.36 8.73
N GLY A 149 10.90 -6.14 8.10
CA GLY A 149 10.76 -7.60 7.99
C GLY A 149 9.97 -8.04 6.76
N PHE A 150 9.74 -9.35 6.67
CA PHE A 150 9.14 -10.02 5.50
C PHE A 150 7.73 -10.58 5.79
N ASP A 151 7.11 -10.17 6.90
CA ASP A 151 5.77 -10.64 7.25
C ASP A 151 4.73 -9.96 6.34
N SER A 152 3.99 -10.75 5.57
CA SER A 152 2.88 -10.34 4.70
C SER A 152 1.51 -10.61 5.33
N THR A 153 1.45 -10.90 6.63
CA THR A 153 0.21 -11.11 7.38
C THR A 153 -0.27 -9.83 8.08
N PRO A 154 -1.54 -9.76 8.51
CA PRO A 154 -2.03 -8.62 9.32
C PRO A 154 -1.27 -8.42 10.62
N GLY A 155 -0.52 -9.42 11.11
CA GLY A 155 0.33 -9.33 12.30
C GLY A 155 1.37 -8.22 12.22
N ILE A 156 1.89 -7.90 11.03
CA ILE A 156 2.82 -6.79 10.84
C ILE A 156 2.15 -5.46 11.15
N GLY A 157 1.00 -5.17 10.53
CA GLY A 157 0.25 -3.94 10.76
C GLY A 157 -0.19 -3.79 12.23
N TYR A 158 -0.63 -4.87 12.86
CA TYR A 158 -0.97 -4.91 14.28
C TYR A 158 0.23 -4.52 15.17
N SER A 159 1.38 -5.16 14.98
CA SER A 159 2.57 -4.92 15.80
C SER A 159 3.08 -3.48 15.68
N PHE A 160 3.14 -2.96 14.46
CA PHE A 160 3.62 -1.60 14.21
C PHE A 160 2.60 -0.53 14.68
N THR A 161 1.30 -0.80 14.57
CA THR A 161 0.27 0.10 15.12
C THR A 161 0.33 0.14 16.65
N LYS A 162 0.56 -0.98 17.33
CA LYS A 162 0.81 -0.96 18.80
C LYS A 162 2.00 -0.11 19.18
N ARG A 163 3.10 -0.20 18.43
CA ARG A 163 4.29 0.67 18.63
C ARG A 163 3.94 2.14 18.40
N LEU A 164 3.12 2.46 17.41
CA LEU A 164 2.65 3.82 17.13
C LEU A 164 1.78 4.37 18.28
N LEU A 165 0.80 3.58 18.75
CA LEU A 165 -0.07 3.94 19.88
C LEU A 165 0.74 4.15 21.19
N ALA A 166 1.79 3.35 21.41
CA ALA A 166 2.66 3.47 22.57
C ALA A 166 3.42 4.80 22.65
N ARG A 167 3.58 5.52 21.53
CA ARG A 167 4.17 6.88 21.50
C ARG A 167 3.28 7.94 22.15
N LYS A 168 2.01 7.60 22.44
CA LYS A 168 1.00 8.48 23.07
C LYS A 168 0.80 9.82 22.33
N GLN A 169 1.12 9.85 21.05
CA GLN A 169 0.83 10.99 20.18
C GLN A 169 -0.58 10.83 19.62
N PRO A 170 -1.44 11.82 19.79
CA PRO A 170 -2.82 11.70 19.34
C PRO A 170 -2.93 11.83 17.82
N PHE A 171 -3.74 10.95 17.21
CA PHE A 171 -4.16 11.03 15.82
C PHE A 171 -5.63 10.64 15.70
N THR A 172 -6.30 11.04 14.62
CA THR A 172 -7.70 10.73 14.34
C THR A 172 -7.88 9.88 13.09
N ALA A 173 -6.84 9.76 12.27
CA ALA A 173 -6.83 8.87 11.11
C ALA A 173 -5.48 8.16 10.98
N LEU A 174 -5.51 7.01 10.30
CA LEU A 174 -4.31 6.24 9.95
C LEU A 174 -4.43 5.83 8.48
N PHE A 175 -3.41 6.16 7.68
CA PHE A 175 -3.25 5.69 6.32
C PHE A 175 -2.14 4.64 6.26
N ALA A 176 -2.51 3.40 5.98
CA ALA A 176 -1.59 2.28 5.94
C ALA A 176 -1.07 2.02 4.52
N TYR A 177 0.13 1.47 4.45
CA TYR A 177 0.81 1.13 3.19
C TYR A 177 -0.04 0.22 2.30
N ASN A 178 -0.70 -0.78 2.89
CA ASN A 178 -1.59 -1.71 2.18
C ASN A 178 -2.74 -2.17 3.09
N ASP A 179 -3.68 -2.91 2.51
CA ASP A 179 -4.86 -3.43 3.23
C ASP A 179 -4.49 -4.41 4.34
N ILE A 180 -3.47 -5.23 4.12
CA ILE A 180 -3.00 -6.20 5.12
C ILE A 180 -2.52 -5.47 6.38
N ALA A 181 -1.72 -4.42 6.22
CA ALA A 181 -1.30 -3.58 7.33
C ALA A 181 -2.47 -2.81 7.97
N ALA A 182 -3.43 -2.33 7.15
CA ALA A 182 -4.62 -1.64 7.64
C ALA A 182 -5.54 -2.55 8.48
N ILE A 183 -5.74 -3.80 8.07
CA ILE A 183 -6.50 -4.80 8.84
C ILE A 183 -5.84 -5.05 10.19
N GLY A 184 -4.52 -5.22 10.21
CA GLY A 184 -3.76 -5.34 11.45
C GLY A 184 -3.87 -4.09 12.34
N ALA A 185 -3.88 -2.89 11.72
CA ALA A 185 -4.08 -1.64 12.42
C ALA A 185 -5.47 -1.55 13.08
N ILE A 186 -6.54 -2.01 12.39
CA ILE A 186 -7.90 -2.09 12.98
C ILE A 186 -7.88 -2.95 14.24
N TRP A 187 -7.20 -4.10 14.23
CA TRP A 187 -7.11 -4.97 15.42
C TRP A 187 -6.39 -4.27 16.58
N ALA A 188 -5.24 -3.65 16.32
CA ALA A 188 -4.47 -2.96 17.35
C ALA A 188 -5.22 -1.78 17.98
N VAL A 189 -5.91 -0.98 17.15
CA VAL A 189 -6.72 0.16 17.61
C VAL A 189 -7.88 -0.32 18.48
N ARG A 190 -8.60 -1.38 18.07
CA ARG A 190 -9.71 -1.94 18.84
C ARG A 190 -9.25 -2.59 20.15
N GLU A 191 -8.14 -3.31 20.16
CA GLU A 191 -7.55 -3.87 21.38
C GLU A 191 -7.15 -2.78 22.37
N ALA A 192 -6.72 -1.60 21.89
CA ALA A 192 -6.46 -0.44 22.72
C ALA A 192 -7.75 0.25 23.25
N GLY A 193 -8.93 -0.31 23.02
CA GLY A 193 -10.22 0.23 23.46
C GLY A 193 -10.73 1.41 22.62
N LEU A 194 -10.10 1.68 21.47
CA LEU A 194 -10.51 2.73 20.54
C LEU A 194 -11.47 2.16 19.48
N ARG A 195 -12.43 2.97 19.04
CA ARG A 195 -13.40 2.56 18.02
C ARG A 195 -12.95 3.04 16.63
N VAL A 196 -13.19 2.18 15.64
CA VAL A 196 -13.02 2.46 14.22
C VAL A 196 -14.42 2.41 13.58
N PRO A 197 -14.87 3.52 12.93
CA PRO A 197 -14.15 4.77 12.62
C PRO A 197 -14.26 5.88 13.67
N GLU A 198 -15.12 5.79 14.70
CA GLU A 198 -15.60 6.91 15.53
C GLU A 198 -14.47 7.65 16.29
N VAL A 199 -13.35 6.99 16.57
CA VAL A 199 -12.18 7.57 17.23
C VAL A 199 -11.00 7.66 16.28
N VAL A 200 -10.78 6.61 15.49
CA VAL A 200 -9.70 6.54 14.51
C VAL A 200 -10.25 6.02 13.19
N SER A 201 -10.20 6.82 12.15
CA SER A 201 -10.43 6.40 10.76
C SER A 201 -9.23 5.64 10.22
N ILE A 202 -9.44 4.58 9.44
CA ILE A 202 -8.36 3.78 8.85
C ILE A 202 -8.58 3.66 7.35
N VAL A 203 -7.56 3.98 6.57
CA VAL A 203 -7.50 3.82 5.11
C VAL A 203 -6.41 2.82 4.76
N GLY A 204 -6.74 1.88 3.87
CA GLY A 204 -5.82 0.92 3.29
C GLY A 204 -5.40 1.26 1.86
N PHE A 205 -4.80 0.27 1.19
CA PHE A 205 -4.36 0.34 -0.20
C PHE A 205 -4.35 -1.07 -0.79
N ASP A 206 -4.75 -1.25 -2.03
CA ASP A 206 -4.83 -2.41 -2.91
C ASP A 206 -6.27 -2.85 -3.23
N ASP A 207 -7.20 -2.77 -2.30
CA ASP A 207 -8.56 -3.34 -2.34
C ASP A 207 -8.56 -4.87 -2.55
N VAL A 208 -7.74 -5.54 -1.76
CA VAL A 208 -7.79 -7.02 -1.72
C VAL A 208 -9.10 -7.52 -1.10
N ALA A 209 -9.49 -8.77 -1.40
CA ALA A 209 -10.76 -9.33 -0.92
C ALA A 209 -10.96 -9.17 0.61
N GLY A 210 -9.88 -9.28 1.39
CA GLY A 210 -9.90 -9.06 2.84
C GLY A 210 -10.39 -7.69 3.28
N ALA A 211 -10.22 -6.65 2.45
CA ALA A 211 -10.68 -5.30 2.76
C ALA A 211 -12.20 -5.22 2.88
N ALA A 212 -12.93 -5.91 2.00
CA ALA A 212 -14.39 -5.94 2.03
C ALA A 212 -14.94 -6.74 3.20
N TYR A 213 -14.22 -7.78 3.64
CA TYR A 213 -14.64 -8.67 4.73
C TYR A 213 -14.11 -8.23 6.11
N ALA A 214 -13.26 -7.20 6.18
CA ALA A 214 -12.83 -6.61 7.44
C ALA A 214 -14.02 -6.07 8.24
N ASN A 215 -13.89 -6.00 9.56
CA ASN A 215 -14.90 -5.42 10.42
C ASN A 215 -14.29 -4.31 11.29
N PRO A 216 -14.61 -3.03 11.04
CA PRO A 216 -15.47 -2.53 9.95
C PRO A 216 -14.84 -2.78 8.56
N GLY A 217 -15.70 -2.81 7.50
CA GLY A 217 -15.22 -2.90 6.11
C GLY A 217 -14.25 -1.78 5.80
N LEU A 218 -13.10 -2.12 5.19
CA LEU A 218 -11.96 -1.21 5.02
C LEU A 218 -12.14 -0.28 3.82
N THR A 219 -12.12 1.03 4.06
CA THR A 219 -11.95 2.08 3.04
C THR A 219 -10.52 2.01 2.51
N THR A 220 -10.37 1.99 1.19
CA THR A 220 -9.06 1.72 0.59
C THR A 220 -8.92 2.33 -0.81
N VAL A 221 -7.68 2.55 -1.23
CA VAL A 221 -7.35 2.81 -2.63
C VAL A 221 -7.31 1.49 -3.38
N ARG A 222 -8.13 1.36 -4.43
CA ARG A 222 -8.11 0.18 -5.29
C ARG A 222 -7.04 0.31 -6.36
N GLN A 223 -6.14 -0.67 -6.41
CA GLN A 223 -5.32 -0.97 -7.57
C GLN A 223 -6.06 -2.00 -8.45
N PRO A 224 -6.24 -1.77 -9.74
CA PRO A 224 -6.90 -2.76 -10.61
C PRO A 224 -5.92 -3.87 -11.00
N LEU A 225 -5.46 -4.65 -10.00
CA LEU A 225 -4.34 -5.61 -10.08
C LEU A 225 -4.54 -6.67 -11.18
N VAL A 226 -5.74 -7.23 -11.29
CA VAL A 226 -6.07 -8.19 -12.35
C VAL A 226 -5.89 -7.55 -13.74
N LYS A 227 -6.36 -6.31 -13.91
CA LYS A 227 -6.19 -5.56 -15.16
C LYS A 227 -4.72 -5.23 -15.44
N MET A 228 -3.95 -4.88 -14.41
CA MET A 228 -2.50 -4.66 -14.55
C MET A 228 -1.80 -5.93 -15.04
N GLY A 229 -2.15 -7.10 -14.50
CA GLY A 229 -1.66 -8.40 -14.97
C GLY A 229 -2.06 -8.69 -16.43
N GLN A 230 -3.31 -8.42 -16.81
CA GLN A 230 -3.78 -8.60 -18.20
C GLN A 230 -3.01 -7.71 -19.17
N ILE A 231 -2.82 -6.42 -18.83
CA ILE A 231 -2.05 -5.48 -19.66
C ILE A 231 -0.60 -5.93 -19.78
N ALA A 232 0.02 -6.39 -18.70
CA ALA A 232 1.39 -6.89 -18.74
C ALA A 232 1.52 -8.10 -19.67
N ALA A 233 0.59 -9.06 -19.57
CA ALA A 233 0.56 -10.23 -20.43
C ALA A 233 0.30 -9.88 -21.90
N GLN A 234 -0.63 -8.96 -22.16
CA GLN A 234 -0.88 -8.46 -23.50
C GLN A 234 0.37 -7.79 -24.08
N THR A 235 0.96 -6.87 -23.34
CA THR A 235 2.13 -6.12 -23.81
C THR A 235 3.31 -7.05 -24.13
N VAL A 236 3.60 -8.04 -23.27
CA VAL A 236 4.71 -8.95 -23.57
C VAL A 236 4.41 -9.85 -24.78
N VAL A 237 3.18 -10.32 -24.97
CA VAL A 237 2.78 -11.12 -26.13
C VAL A 237 2.88 -10.29 -27.41
N ASP A 238 2.39 -9.05 -27.40
CA ASP A 238 2.49 -8.15 -28.55
C ASP A 238 3.94 -7.85 -28.94
N LEU A 239 4.84 -7.72 -27.94
CA LEU A 239 6.29 -7.58 -28.19
C LEU A 239 6.91 -8.86 -28.76
N ILE A 240 6.53 -10.05 -28.27
CA ILE A 240 7.01 -11.34 -28.78
C ILE A 240 6.61 -11.54 -30.24
N GLU A 241 5.37 -11.20 -30.58
CA GLU A 241 4.82 -11.39 -31.93
C GLU A 241 5.12 -10.22 -32.89
N GLY A 242 5.86 -9.21 -32.43
CA GLY A 242 6.23 -8.04 -33.24
C GLY A 242 5.06 -7.13 -33.62
N ARG A 243 3.95 -7.20 -32.89
CA ARG A 243 2.76 -6.35 -33.07
C ARG A 243 2.78 -5.09 -32.24
N GLY A 244 3.62 -5.04 -31.19
CA GLY A 244 3.71 -3.93 -30.25
C GLY A 244 4.96 -3.09 -30.45
N GLU A 245 4.86 -1.80 -30.11
CA GLU A 245 6.00 -0.91 -29.96
C GLU A 245 6.41 -0.83 -28.49
N TYR A 246 7.69 -0.62 -28.25
CA TYR A 246 8.20 -0.38 -26.90
C TYR A 246 7.66 0.93 -26.34
N VAL A 247 7.01 0.83 -25.18
CA VAL A 247 6.55 1.97 -24.38
C VAL A 247 7.22 1.86 -23.01
N PRO A 248 7.96 2.88 -22.54
CA PRO A 248 8.71 2.77 -21.29
C PRO A 248 7.82 2.59 -20.05
N GLU A 249 6.59 3.14 -20.09
CA GLU A 249 5.70 3.14 -18.95
C GLU A 249 4.24 3.17 -19.38
N ILE A 250 3.41 2.37 -18.73
CA ILE A 250 1.94 2.40 -18.83
C ILE A 250 1.40 2.67 -17.43
N ALA A 251 0.91 3.88 -17.21
CA ALA A 251 0.30 4.27 -15.94
C ALA A 251 -1.17 3.84 -15.89
N ILE A 252 -1.57 3.26 -14.76
CA ILE A 252 -2.92 2.78 -14.51
C ILE A 252 -3.57 3.65 -13.43
N GLU A 253 -4.79 4.09 -13.70
CA GLU A 253 -5.58 4.92 -12.78
C GLU A 253 -6.07 4.09 -11.59
N PRO A 254 -5.88 4.60 -10.35
CA PRO A 254 -6.51 4.02 -9.16
C PRO A 254 -7.97 4.44 -9.03
N GLU A 255 -8.71 3.65 -8.24
CA GLU A 255 -10.04 4.02 -7.74
C GLU A 255 -10.00 4.18 -6.21
N PHE A 256 -10.99 4.88 -5.63
CA PHE A 256 -11.13 4.98 -4.19
C PHE A 256 -12.44 4.33 -3.74
N VAL A 257 -12.34 3.37 -2.84
CA VAL A 257 -13.47 2.56 -2.37
C VAL A 257 -13.77 2.93 -0.92
N VAL A 258 -14.85 3.69 -0.71
CA VAL A 258 -15.29 4.08 0.63
C VAL A 258 -16.11 2.95 1.24
N ARG A 259 -15.75 2.55 2.48
CA ARG A 259 -16.47 1.59 3.30
C ARG A 259 -16.67 2.14 4.72
N GLN A 260 -16.69 1.29 5.74
CA GLN A 260 -17.08 1.67 7.10
C GLN A 260 -15.90 2.03 8.01
N SER A 261 -14.64 1.89 7.58
CA SER A 261 -13.48 2.18 8.41
C SER A 261 -13.09 3.66 8.50
N THR A 262 -13.82 4.54 7.80
CA THR A 262 -13.63 6.00 7.86
C THR A 262 -14.92 6.70 8.21
N GLY A 263 -14.81 7.79 8.96
CA GLY A 263 -15.92 8.67 9.37
C GLY A 263 -15.40 10.05 9.77
N PRO A 264 -16.27 11.00 10.11
CA PRO A 264 -15.86 12.34 10.52
C PRO A 264 -14.87 12.33 11.68
N ALA A 265 -13.88 13.22 11.64
CA ALA A 265 -12.91 13.35 12.71
C ALA A 265 -13.58 13.63 14.05
N ALA A 266 -13.19 12.89 15.09
CA ALA A 266 -13.71 13.11 16.43
C ALA A 266 -13.40 14.53 16.90
N VAL A 267 -14.44 15.29 17.27
CA VAL A 267 -14.29 16.65 17.80
C VAL A 267 -13.55 16.58 19.12
N ARG A 268 -12.33 17.12 19.16
CA ARG A 268 -11.62 17.28 20.43
C ARG A 268 -12.27 18.39 21.23
N HIS A 269 -13.11 18.04 22.19
CA HIS A 269 -13.48 18.99 23.24
C HIS A 269 -12.21 19.26 24.05
N SER A 270 -11.60 20.43 23.86
CA SER A 270 -10.59 20.95 24.79
C SER A 270 -11.26 21.01 26.16
N ARG A 271 -10.97 20.03 27.02
CA ARG A 271 -11.29 20.17 28.44
C ARG A 271 -10.44 21.32 28.97
N SER A 272 -11.01 22.53 28.94
CA SER A 272 -10.53 23.60 29.81
C SER A 272 -10.75 23.12 31.24
N VAL A 273 -9.70 22.63 31.85
CA VAL A 273 -9.68 22.44 33.30
C VAL A 273 -9.79 23.82 33.89
N LYS A 274 -11.01 24.28 34.20
CA LYS A 274 -11.21 25.37 35.15
C LYS A 274 -10.63 24.89 36.46
N ALA A 275 -9.49 25.44 36.80
CA ALA A 275 -8.93 25.31 38.13
C ALA A 275 -10.00 25.80 39.15
N ALA A 276 -10.54 24.87 39.93
CA ALA A 276 -11.39 25.21 41.05
C ALA A 276 -10.49 25.91 42.07
N SER A 277 -10.67 27.20 42.26
CA SER A 277 -10.05 27.95 43.32
C SER A 277 -10.51 27.37 44.68
N PRO A 278 -9.62 27.05 45.60
CA PRO A 278 -10.02 26.66 46.95
C PRO A 278 -10.48 27.92 47.72
N HIS A 279 -11.77 28.03 47.94
CA HIS A 279 -12.28 28.97 48.93
C HIS A 279 -11.83 28.53 50.33
N LEU A 280 -10.86 29.22 50.87
CA LEU A 280 -10.55 29.21 52.29
C LEU A 280 -11.72 29.83 53.05
N GLN A 281 -12.52 29.01 53.74
CA GLN A 281 -13.39 29.46 54.82
C GLN A 281 -12.60 29.42 56.12
N ALA A 282 -12.19 30.60 56.54
CA ALA A 282 -11.77 30.83 57.91
C ALA A 282 -13.03 30.86 58.81
N GLY A 283 -13.22 29.82 59.60
CA GLY A 283 -14.27 29.72 60.62
C GLY A 283 -13.70 29.96 61.99
N TYR A 284 -14.17 31.04 62.62
CA TYR A 284 -13.90 31.50 63.95
C TYR A 284 -14.10 30.42 65.04
N LEU A 285 -13.10 30.32 65.93
CA LEU A 285 -13.25 29.77 67.27
C LEU A 285 -13.66 30.88 68.21
N ALA A 286 -14.71 30.70 68.93
CA ALA A 286 -14.98 31.35 70.21
C ALA A 286 -15.93 30.50 71.07
N LYS A 287 -15.36 30.12 72.26
CA LYS A 287 -15.85 29.59 73.54
C LYS A 287 -15.91 28.09 73.69
#